data_7ff13ab1a76008f6811841c8d4b534dc
#
_entry.id   7ff13ab1a76008f6811841c8d4b534dc
#
_cell.length_a   1.000
_cell.length_b   1.000
_cell.length_c   1.000
_cell.angle_alpha   90.00
_cell.angle_beta   90.00
_cell.angle_gamma   90.00
#
_symmetry.space_group_name_H-M   'P 1'
#
loop_
_entity.id
_entity.type
_entity.pdbx_description
1 polymer ?
#
loop_
_entity_poly.entity_id
_entity_poly.type
_entity_poly.pdbx_seq_one_letter_code
_entity_poly.pdbx_strand_id
1 'polypeptide(L)'
;MYGYRLNSHIRSFADIEHRYAVIVPIRGTTCRPIDNRRVKSMEIIKHTDDSYSCRYYSTDCVTYFRDGTIQVHCGGWQSQSTKDFIDACLPNPYGARMVHGAIHIIDRVVQKEYRLGSSPITIKNGIVTGAVHNYKQLVDKPATKLARAEYMPFINFAKSFMVTLGMEVPRPDKDSPMWYNNTFTQNPEQYTEDRYLDVLGEFAYMRWYTSTPSKTFKQIKAMLYRSGTVYYSAELPIGETK
;
A
#
# COMPACT_ATOMS: atom_id res chain seq x y z
N MET A 1 -12.71 2.80 -7.41
CA MET A 1 -11.58 3.53 -6.77
C MET A 1 -12.16 4.70 -6.01
N TYR A 2 -12.37 4.57 -4.70
CA TYR A 2 -12.91 5.65 -3.87
C TYR A 2 -11.73 6.48 -3.33
N GLY A 3 -11.30 7.47 -4.12
CA GLY A 3 -10.37 8.47 -3.66
C GLY A 3 -11.06 9.33 -2.59
N TYR A 4 -10.57 9.28 -1.37
CA TYR A 4 -11.00 10.24 -0.35
C TYR A 4 -10.51 11.63 -0.74
N ARG A 5 -11.40 12.43 -1.35
CA ARG A 5 -11.14 13.86 -1.49
C ARG A 5 -11.42 14.49 -0.13
N LEU A 6 -10.36 14.77 0.60
CA LEU A 6 -10.47 15.70 1.74
C LEU A 6 -10.80 17.07 1.18
N ASN A 7 -11.96 17.61 1.58
CA ASN A 7 -12.36 18.98 1.23
C ASN A 7 -11.61 20.03 2.07
N SER A 8 -10.73 19.60 2.96
CA SER A 8 -9.96 20.48 3.83
C SER A 8 -8.61 20.81 3.20
N HIS A 9 -8.34 22.09 3.04
CA HIS A 9 -7.06 22.60 2.55
C HIS A 9 -6.15 22.96 3.73
N ILE A 10 -5.72 21.96 4.51
CA ILE A 10 -4.70 22.18 5.53
C ILE A 10 -3.34 22.15 4.84
N ARG A 11 -2.64 23.27 4.80
CA ARG A 11 -1.37 23.45 4.10
C ARG A 11 -0.27 24.08 4.95
N SER A 12 -0.64 24.52 6.15
CA SER A 12 0.28 25.22 7.05
C SER A 12 -0.13 25.01 8.51
N PHE A 13 0.76 25.39 9.43
CA PHE A 13 0.44 25.45 10.85
C PHE A 13 -0.75 26.40 11.12
N ALA A 14 -0.81 27.55 10.46
CA ALA A 14 -1.90 28.51 10.63
C ALA A 14 -3.24 27.93 10.19
N ASP A 15 -3.27 27.16 9.07
CA ASP A 15 -4.51 26.53 8.59
C ASP A 15 -5.03 25.51 9.59
N ILE A 16 -4.16 24.65 10.13
CA ILE A 16 -4.57 23.59 11.06
C ILE A 16 -4.96 24.19 12.42
N GLU A 17 -4.25 25.22 12.89
CA GLU A 17 -4.58 25.94 14.14
C GLU A 17 -5.95 26.63 14.02
N HIS A 18 -6.18 27.38 12.94
CA HIS A 18 -7.47 28.01 12.66
C HIS A 18 -8.59 26.98 12.58
N ARG A 19 -8.38 25.91 11.83
CA ARG A 19 -9.38 24.85 11.69
C ARG A 19 -9.69 24.16 13.01
N TYR A 20 -8.68 23.91 13.83
CA TYR A 20 -8.85 23.34 15.16
C TYR A 20 -9.68 24.28 16.07
N ALA A 21 -9.51 25.58 15.95
CA ALA A 21 -10.24 26.56 16.75
C ALA A 21 -11.74 26.67 16.39
N VAL A 22 -12.06 26.60 15.07
CA VAL A 22 -13.44 26.85 14.61
C VAL A 22 -14.30 25.57 14.54
N ILE A 23 -13.72 24.38 14.43
CA ILE A 23 -14.51 23.15 14.31
C ILE A 23 -14.87 22.59 15.68
N VAL A 24 -16.14 22.21 15.81
CA VAL A 24 -16.65 21.57 17.03
C VAL A 24 -15.95 20.24 17.28
N PRO A 25 -15.55 19.95 18.54
CA PRO A 25 -14.90 18.69 18.89
C PRO A 25 -15.78 17.48 18.58
N ILE A 26 -15.14 16.36 18.34
CA ILE A 26 -15.80 15.06 18.33
C ILE A 26 -16.28 14.77 19.75
N ARG A 27 -17.56 14.39 19.89
CA ARG A 27 -18.19 14.16 21.20
C ARG A 27 -17.34 13.23 22.09
N GLY A 28 -17.03 13.71 23.29
CA GLY A 28 -16.23 12.96 24.28
C GLY A 28 -14.73 12.99 24.04
N THR A 29 -14.24 13.84 23.14
CA THR A 29 -12.81 13.99 22.83
C THR A 29 -12.40 15.45 22.72
N THR A 30 -11.10 15.71 22.71
CA THR A 30 -10.51 17.01 22.34
C THR A 30 -10.19 17.11 20.86
N CYS A 31 -10.31 16.01 20.10
CA CYS A 31 -10.00 15.93 18.68
C CYS A 31 -11.03 16.68 17.83
N ARG A 32 -10.61 17.14 16.66
CA ARG A 32 -11.47 17.79 15.66
C ARG A 32 -11.51 16.98 14.39
N PRO A 33 -12.66 16.84 13.69
CA PRO A 33 -12.67 16.20 12.39
C PRO A 33 -11.91 17.05 11.36
N ILE A 34 -11.12 16.40 10.51
CA ILE A 34 -10.40 17.11 9.41
C ILE A 34 -11.39 17.67 8.39
N ASP A 35 -12.45 16.92 8.10
CA ASP A 35 -13.52 17.31 7.18
C ASP A 35 -14.79 17.69 7.99
N ASN A 36 -15.78 18.29 7.32
CA ASN A 36 -17.11 18.55 7.89
C ASN A 36 -17.87 17.23 8.23
N ARG A 37 -17.39 16.11 7.73
CA ARG A 37 -17.84 14.76 8.09
C ARG A 37 -17.19 14.38 9.41
N ARG A 38 -17.99 14.07 10.41
CA ARG A 38 -17.52 13.55 11.71
C ARG A 38 -17.05 12.07 11.56
N VAL A 39 -16.06 11.85 10.71
CA VAL A 39 -15.46 10.53 10.49
C VAL A 39 -14.36 10.36 11.51
N LYS A 40 -14.55 9.46 12.47
CA LYS A 40 -13.59 9.17 13.55
C LYS A 40 -12.21 8.70 13.08
N SER A 41 -12.03 8.39 11.79
CA SER A 41 -10.75 7.93 11.24
C SER A 41 -9.87 9.06 10.73
N MET A 42 -10.36 10.32 10.70
CA MET A 42 -9.63 11.47 10.17
C MET A 42 -9.80 12.66 11.11
N GLU A 43 -8.80 12.91 11.91
CA GLU A 43 -8.88 13.85 13.03
C GLU A 43 -7.72 14.84 13.01
N ILE A 44 -7.96 16.01 13.58
CA ILE A 44 -6.91 16.96 14.00
C ILE A 44 -6.69 16.78 15.48
N ILE A 45 -5.42 16.53 15.83
CA ILE A 45 -4.96 16.39 17.20
C ILE A 45 -4.08 17.58 17.54
N LYS A 46 -4.35 18.23 18.66
CA LYS A 46 -3.45 19.21 19.24
C LYS A 46 -2.57 18.51 20.26
N HIS A 47 -1.25 18.55 20.09
CA HIS A 47 -0.29 17.99 21.04
C HIS A 47 0.16 19.06 22.03
N THR A 48 0.54 20.23 21.50
CA THR A 48 0.97 21.39 22.26
C THR A 48 0.43 22.65 21.58
N ASP A 49 0.69 23.82 22.14
CA ASP A 49 0.34 25.10 21.49
C ASP A 49 1.14 25.33 20.20
N ASP A 50 2.26 24.60 20.04
CA ASP A 50 3.18 24.72 18.91
C ASP A 50 3.11 23.54 17.95
N SER A 51 2.21 22.58 18.13
CA SER A 51 2.12 21.40 17.25
C SER A 51 0.72 20.80 17.14
N TYR A 52 0.33 20.52 15.89
CA TYR A 52 -0.92 19.85 15.52
C TYR A 52 -0.65 18.76 14.50
N SER A 53 -1.41 17.65 14.59
CA SER A 53 -1.32 16.56 13.63
C SER A 53 -2.61 16.30 12.89
N CYS A 54 -2.50 15.98 11.61
CA CYS A 54 -3.52 15.29 10.84
C CYS A 54 -3.36 13.79 11.10
N ARG A 55 -4.32 13.22 11.84
CA ARG A 55 -4.33 11.80 12.23
C ARG A 55 -5.24 10.99 11.32
N TYR A 56 -4.73 9.86 10.88
CA TYR A 56 -5.48 8.84 10.15
C TYR A 56 -5.55 7.56 11.00
N TYR A 57 -6.76 7.19 11.44
CA TYR A 57 -6.99 6.18 12.49
C TYR A 57 -6.18 6.50 13.76
N SER A 58 -5.16 5.70 14.07
CA SER A 58 -4.28 5.87 15.24
C SER A 58 -2.93 6.52 14.91
N THR A 59 -2.68 6.86 13.63
CA THR A 59 -1.38 7.35 13.16
C THR A 59 -1.41 8.84 12.89
N ASP A 60 -0.51 9.59 13.51
CA ASP A 60 -0.27 10.99 13.19
C ASP A 60 0.54 11.09 11.90
N CYS A 61 -0.19 11.22 10.77
CA CYS A 61 0.42 11.11 9.46
C CYS A 61 1.16 12.38 9.03
N VAL A 62 0.63 13.56 9.33
CA VAL A 62 1.28 14.83 9.03
C VAL A 62 1.16 15.73 10.25
N THR A 63 2.32 16.10 10.83
CA THR A 63 2.39 17.00 11.98
C THR A 63 3.00 18.33 11.55
N TYR A 64 2.30 19.40 11.86
CA TYR A 64 2.73 20.77 11.63
C TYR A 64 3.22 21.40 12.92
N PHE A 65 4.37 22.03 12.86
CA PHE A 65 4.94 22.78 13.96
C PHE A 65 4.93 24.28 13.66
N ARG A 66 4.80 25.09 14.70
CA ARG A 66 4.75 26.57 14.59
C ARG A 66 6.01 27.16 13.93
N ASP A 67 7.15 26.51 14.09
CA ASP A 67 8.42 26.92 13.48
C ASP A 67 8.52 26.61 11.97
N GLY A 68 7.44 26.14 11.36
CA GLY A 68 7.38 25.78 9.95
C GLY A 68 7.88 24.36 9.64
N THR A 69 8.30 23.62 10.65
CA THR A 69 8.69 22.20 10.49
C THR A 69 7.43 21.36 10.22
N ILE A 70 7.56 20.38 9.30
CA ILE A 70 6.53 19.40 9.00
C ILE A 70 7.14 18.01 9.18
N GLN A 71 6.46 17.16 9.95
CA GLN A 71 6.82 15.74 10.04
C GLN A 71 5.77 14.88 9.33
N VAL A 72 6.24 13.90 8.57
CA VAL A 72 5.39 12.98 7.82
C VAL A 72 5.70 11.56 8.25
N HIS A 73 4.66 10.82 8.63
CA HIS A 73 4.78 9.44 9.10
C HIS A 73 3.63 8.58 8.58
N CYS A 74 3.88 7.31 8.30
CA CYS A 74 2.82 6.37 7.87
C CYS A 74 2.49 5.31 8.93
N GLY A 75 3.13 5.31 10.09
CA GLY A 75 2.93 4.30 11.14
C GLY A 75 3.22 2.86 10.70
N GLY A 76 4.04 2.68 9.65
CA GLY A 76 4.28 1.37 9.03
C GLY A 76 3.23 0.97 7.98
N TRP A 77 2.14 1.73 7.82
CA TRP A 77 1.05 1.42 6.89
C TRP A 77 1.34 1.94 5.49
N GLN A 78 1.96 1.11 4.66
CA GLN A 78 2.28 1.40 3.25
C GLN A 78 1.08 1.10 2.35
N SER A 79 -0.07 1.73 2.62
CA SER A 79 -1.32 1.50 1.87
C SER A 79 -1.69 2.69 0.97
N GLN A 80 -2.49 2.44 -0.07
CA GLN A 80 -2.98 3.49 -0.97
C GLN A 80 -3.80 4.54 -0.20
N SER A 81 -4.64 4.11 0.76
CA SER A 81 -5.46 5.04 1.55
C SER A 81 -4.63 5.93 2.47
N THR A 82 -3.56 5.38 3.09
CA THR A 82 -2.62 6.18 3.88
C THR A 82 -1.87 7.18 3.00
N LYS A 83 -1.44 6.77 1.80
CA LYS A 83 -0.80 7.65 0.82
C LYS A 83 -1.74 8.79 0.40
N ASP A 84 -3.00 8.49 0.06
CA ASP A 84 -3.99 9.47 -0.35
C ASP A 84 -4.28 10.48 0.77
N PHE A 85 -4.33 10.01 2.03
CA PHE A 85 -4.49 10.88 3.18
C PHE A 85 -3.28 11.82 3.38
N ILE A 86 -2.07 11.27 3.34
CA ILE A 86 -0.84 12.07 3.46
C ILE A 86 -0.77 13.11 2.34
N ASP A 87 -1.03 12.71 1.08
CA ASP A 87 -1.01 13.61 -0.08
C ASP A 87 -2.00 14.77 0.08
N ALA A 88 -3.18 14.48 0.61
CA ALA A 88 -4.21 15.48 0.87
C ALA A 88 -3.85 16.45 2.00
N CYS A 89 -2.99 16.04 2.94
CA CYS A 89 -2.56 16.85 4.09
C CYS A 89 -1.18 17.51 3.90
N LEU A 90 -0.49 17.30 2.78
CA LEU A 90 0.81 17.93 2.53
C LEU A 90 0.64 19.29 1.86
N PRO A 91 1.46 20.30 2.23
CA PRO A 91 1.48 21.59 1.53
C PRO A 91 2.18 21.48 0.17
N ASN A 92 1.80 22.34 -0.78
CA ASN A 92 2.63 22.53 -1.95
C ASN A 92 4.02 23.09 -1.54
N PRO A 93 5.11 22.63 -2.17
CA PRO A 93 5.18 21.80 -3.38
C PRO A 93 5.24 20.29 -3.13
N TYR A 94 5.03 19.85 -1.89
CA TYR A 94 5.14 18.44 -1.54
C TYR A 94 3.90 17.65 -1.93
N GLY A 95 4.08 16.35 -2.09
CA GLY A 95 3.02 15.40 -2.36
C GLY A 95 3.43 13.99 -1.96
N ALA A 96 2.52 13.02 -2.09
CA ALA A 96 2.81 11.62 -1.82
C ALA A 96 2.37 10.73 -2.98
N ARG A 97 3.18 9.70 -3.31
CA ARG A 97 2.81 8.67 -4.29
C ARG A 97 3.24 7.28 -3.83
N MET A 98 2.60 6.27 -4.41
CA MET A 98 3.04 4.87 -4.23
C MET A 98 4.07 4.52 -5.29
N VAL A 99 5.20 3.97 -4.85
CA VAL A 99 6.26 3.43 -5.73
C VAL A 99 6.64 2.06 -5.20
N HIS A 100 6.39 1.03 -5.99
CA HIS A 100 6.70 -0.37 -5.64
C HIS A 100 6.21 -0.79 -4.24
N GLY A 101 4.98 -0.39 -3.87
CA GLY A 101 4.39 -0.74 -2.58
C GLY A 101 4.86 0.10 -1.39
N ALA A 102 5.67 1.12 -1.60
CA ALA A 102 6.10 2.06 -0.57
C ALA A 102 5.59 3.48 -0.84
N ILE A 103 5.32 4.23 0.22
CA ILE A 103 4.94 5.63 0.13
C ILE A 103 6.21 6.47 -0.04
N HIS A 104 6.21 7.31 -1.05
CA HIS A 104 7.26 8.29 -1.30
C HIS A 104 6.69 9.70 -1.17
N ILE A 105 7.42 10.55 -0.48
CA ILE A 105 7.17 11.99 -0.46
C ILE A 105 7.91 12.61 -1.65
N ILE A 106 7.19 13.41 -2.42
CA ILE A 106 7.71 14.06 -3.62
C ILE A 106 7.89 15.55 -3.31
N ASP A 107 9.06 16.07 -3.60
CA ASP A 107 9.29 17.51 -3.73
C ASP A 107 9.23 17.87 -5.22
N ARG A 108 8.19 18.62 -5.60
CA ARG A 108 7.94 18.98 -7.00
C ARG A 108 8.83 20.12 -7.51
N VAL A 109 9.49 20.86 -6.61
CA VAL A 109 10.40 21.94 -7.01
C VAL A 109 11.75 21.34 -7.43
N VAL A 110 12.33 20.53 -6.58
CA VAL A 110 13.62 19.90 -6.87
C VAL A 110 13.51 18.56 -7.58
N GLN A 111 12.27 18.10 -7.85
CA GLN A 111 11.93 16.82 -8.49
C GLN A 111 12.61 15.61 -7.82
N LYS A 112 12.64 15.63 -6.48
CA LYS A 112 13.21 14.56 -5.67
C LYS A 112 12.12 13.76 -4.97
N GLU A 113 12.42 12.48 -4.75
CA GLU A 113 11.56 11.56 -4.04
C GLU A 113 12.28 11.00 -2.82
N TYR A 114 11.51 10.90 -1.74
CA TYR A 114 11.99 10.48 -0.45
C TYR A 114 11.12 9.34 0.06
N ARG A 115 11.67 8.15 0.17
CA ARG A 115 10.93 6.99 0.67
C ARG A 115 10.61 7.17 2.15
N LEU A 116 9.32 7.04 2.48
CA LEU A 116 8.84 7.05 3.86
C LEU A 116 9.07 5.68 4.49
N GLY A 117 9.88 5.64 5.54
CA GLY A 117 10.21 4.42 6.28
C GLY A 117 9.41 4.27 7.57
N SER A 118 10.02 3.57 8.53
CA SER A 118 9.50 3.45 9.90
C SER A 118 9.67 4.72 10.73
N SER A 119 10.66 5.55 10.40
CA SER A 119 10.89 6.84 11.03
C SER A 119 10.21 7.96 10.26
N PRO A 120 9.78 9.05 10.92
CA PRO A 120 9.19 10.19 10.24
C PRO A 120 10.19 10.90 9.33
N ILE A 121 9.71 11.38 8.19
CA ILE A 121 10.41 12.35 7.36
C ILE A 121 10.14 13.73 7.94
N THR A 122 11.19 14.54 8.11
CA THR A 122 11.09 15.92 8.55
C THR A 122 11.40 16.86 7.39
N ILE A 123 10.53 17.82 7.16
CA ILE A 123 10.67 18.88 6.16
C ILE A 123 10.80 20.21 6.92
N LYS A 124 11.92 20.89 6.75
CA LYS A 124 12.18 22.20 7.35
C LYS A 124 12.94 23.09 6.37
N ASN A 125 12.42 24.29 6.11
CA ASN A 125 13.04 25.25 5.18
C ASN A 125 13.40 24.66 3.80
N GLY A 126 12.57 23.78 3.27
CA GLY A 126 12.82 23.08 1.99
C GLY A 126 13.81 21.92 2.08
N ILE A 127 14.37 21.64 3.24
CA ILE A 127 15.28 20.51 3.47
C ILE A 127 14.50 19.32 3.99
N VAL A 128 14.63 18.19 3.32
CA VAL A 128 14.01 16.92 3.70
C VAL A 128 15.03 16.02 4.35
N THR A 129 14.75 15.59 5.59
CA THR A 129 15.61 14.70 6.39
C THR A 129 14.81 13.50 6.91
N GLY A 130 15.49 12.45 7.37
CA GLY A 130 14.84 11.24 7.90
C GLY A 130 14.29 10.29 6.85
N ALA A 131 14.46 10.59 5.56
CA ALA A 131 14.10 9.67 4.50
C ALA A 131 14.97 8.40 4.55
N VAL A 132 14.34 7.26 4.33
CA VAL A 132 15.08 6.02 4.12
C VAL A 132 15.75 6.08 2.76
N HIS A 133 16.96 5.55 2.64
CA HIS A 133 17.64 5.42 1.36
C HIS A 133 16.71 4.81 0.31
N ASN A 134 16.73 5.36 -0.89
CA ASN A 134 15.94 4.84 -1.99
C ASN A 134 16.51 3.48 -2.41
N TYR A 135 15.85 2.41 -1.98
CA TYR A 135 16.16 1.09 -2.48
C TYR A 135 15.29 0.83 -3.71
N LYS A 136 15.94 0.59 -4.84
CA LYS A 136 15.24 0.04 -6.01
C LYS A 136 15.09 -1.46 -5.80
N GLN A 137 13.86 -1.93 -5.79
CA GLN A 137 13.62 -3.36 -5.85
C GLN A 137 13.97 -3.87 -7.25
N LEU A 138 15.01 -4.65 -7.34
CA LEU A 138 15.44 -5.33 -8.54
C LEU A 138 15.06 -6.81 -8.46
N VAL A 139 14.69 -7.40 -9.59
CA VAL A 139 14.39 -8.83 -9.65
C VAL A 139 15.69 -9.62 -9.59
N ASP A 140 15.82 -10.47 -8.61
CA ASP A 140 16.84 -11.50 -8.57
C ASP A 140 16.46 -12.61 -9.55
N LYS A 141 17.04 -12.57 -10.75
CA LYS A 141 16.72 -13.51 -11.83
C LYS A 141 17.10 -14.97 -11.48
N PRO A 142 18.29 -15.26 -10.93
CA PRO A 142 18.65 -16.61 -10.48
C PRO A 142 17.71 -17.15 -9.41
N ALA A 143 17.51 -16.41 -8.31
CA ALA A 143 16.63 -16.83 -7.23
C ALA A 143 15.17 -16.96 -7.69
N THR A 144 14.70 -16.06 -8.56
CA THR A 144 13.37 -16.15 -9.19
C THR A 144 13.22 -17.39 -10.04
N LYS A 145 14.28 -17.80 -10.79
CA LYS A 145 14.25 -19.02 -11.58
C LYS A 145 14.12 -20.26 -10.71
N LEU A 146 14.85 -20.32 -9.59
CA LEU A 146 14.77 -21.41 -8.63
C LEU A 146 13.38 -21.48 -7.97
N ALA A 147 12.91 -20.39 -7.43
CA ALA A 147 11.58 -20.32 -6.81
C ALA A 147 10.44 -20.71 -7.77
N ARG A 148 10.55 -20.34 -9.05
CA ARG A 148 9.56 -20.72 -10.06
C ARG A 148 9.66 -22.19 -10.46
N ALA A 149 10.83 -22.79 -10.38
CA ALA A 149 11.01 -24.20 -10.68
C ALA A 149 10.23 -25.10 -9.71
N GLU A 150 10.09 -24.69 -8.45
CA GLU A 150 9.31 -25.40 -7.44
C GLU A 150 7.82 -25.51 -7.79
N TYR A 151 7.27 -24.53 -8.51
CA TYR A 151 5.88 -24.55 -8.95
C TYR A 151 5.64 -25.28 -10.27
N MET A 152 6.69 -25.66 -11.00
CA MET A 152 6.54 -26.25 -12.32
C MET A 152 5.82 -27.60 -12.34
N PRO A 153 6.02 -28.52 -11.38
CA PRO A 153 5.28 -29.78 -11.33
C PRO A 153 3.77 -29.52 -11.22
N PHE A 154 3.36 -28.63 -10.29
CA PHE A 154 1.95 -28.25 -10.14
C PHE A 154 1.40 -27.53 -11.38
N ILE A 155 2.14 -26.63 -11.99
CA ILE A 155 1.73 -25.92 -13.22
C ILE A 155 1.49 -26.92 -14.37
N ASN A 156 2.35 -27.92 -14.52
CA ASN A 156 2.22 -28.95 -15.54
C ASN A 156 1.01 -29.85 -15.26
N PHE A 157 0.82 -30.27 -14.02
CA PHE A 157 -0.36 -31.01 -13.59
C PHE A 157 -1.64 -30.21 -13.87
N ALA A 158 -1.73 -28.97 -13.43
CA ALA A 158 -2.89 -28.09 -13.63
C ALA A 158 -3.22 -27.91 -15.12
N LYS A 159 -2.18 -27.76 -15.95
CA LYS A 159 -2.35 -27.66 -17.42
C LYS A 159 -2.99 -28.92 -17.99
N SER A 160 -2.41 -30.08 -17.70
CA SER A 160 -2.91 -31.37 -18.20
C SER A 160 -4.31 -31.65 -17.72
N PHE A 161 -4.54 -31.48 -16.42
CA PHE A 161 -5.85 -31.73 -15.80
C PHE A 161 -6.95 -30.85 -16.40
N MET A 162 -6.74 -29.53 -16.45
CA MET A 162 -7.76 -28.59 -16.92
C MET A 162 -8.02 -28.69 -18.43
N VAL A 163 -7.02 -29.02 -19.24
CA VAL A 163 -7.17 -29.18 -20.68
C VAL A 163 -7.89 -30.50 -20.99
N THR A 164 -7.54 -31.58 -20.29
CA THR A 164 -8.11 -32.93 -20.55
C THR A 164 -9.57 -33.04 -20.12
N LEU A 165 -9.93 -32.39 -19.00
CA LEU A 165 -11.29 -32.52 -18.47
C LEU A 165 -12.25 -31.45 -19.00
N GLY A 166 -11.78 -30.45 -19.74
CA GLY A 166 -12.63 -29.38 -20.25
C GLY A 166 -13.41 -28.63 -19.16
N MET A 167 -12.89 -28.64 -17.93
CA MET A 167 -13.60 -28.09 -16.77
C MET A 167 -13.88 -26.60 -16.91
N GLU A 168 -15.13 -26.22 -16.79
CA GLU A 168 -15.50 -24.86 -16.47
C GLU A 168 -15.31 -24.62 -14.97
N VAL A 169 -14.68 -23.51 -14.63
CA VAL A 169 -14.52 -23.11 -13.24
C VAL A 169 -15.78 -22.38 -12.80
N PRO A 170 -16.50 -22.87 -11.77
CA PRO A 170 -17.67 -22.17 -11.27
C PRO A 170 -17.30 -20.78 -10.78
N ARG A 171 -18.18 -19.82 -11.04
CA ARG A 171 -18.03 -18.47 -10.46
C ARG A 171 -18.48 -18.52 -9.02
N PRO A 172 -17.65 -18.13 -8.04
CA PRO A 172 -18.10 -17.97 -6.68
C PRO A 172 -19.04 -16.77 -6.56
N ASP A 173 -19.89 -16.79 -5.55
CA ASP A 173 -20.76 -15.67 -5.23
C ASP A 173 -19.96 -14.39 -4.97
N LYS A 174 -20.54 -13.25 -5.35
CA LYS A 174 -19.90 -11.93 -5.24
C LYS A 174 -19.49 -11.56 -3.81
N ASP A 175 -20.12 -12.17 -2.83
CA ASP A 175 -19.94 -11.88 -1.42
C ASP A 175 -18.94 -12.83 -0.73
N SER A 176 -18.28 -13.70 -1.49
CA SER A 176 -17.26 -14.59 -0.93
C SER A 176 -16.04 -13.82 -0.45
N PRO A 177 -15.65 -13.92 0.85
CA PRO A 177 -14.51 -13.19 1.40
C PRO A 177 -13.15 -13.71 0.92
N MET A 178 -13.11 -14.63 -0.01
CA MET A 178 -11.88 -15.33 -0.44
C MET A 178 -10.90 -14.49 -1.24
N TRP A 179 -11.27 -13.32 -1.70
CA TRP A 179 -10.35 -12.43 -2.41
C TRP A 179 -9.24 -11.85 -1.53
N TYR A 180 -9.33 -12.02 -0.21
CA TYR A 180 -8.29 -11.64 0.75
C TYR A 180 -7.28 -12.76 1.05
N ASN A 181 -7.56 -13.99 0.66
CA ASN A 181 -6.76 -15.13 1.09
C ASN A 181 -5.65 -15.45 0.07
N ASN A 182 -4.49 -14.83 0.24
CA ASN A 182 -3.27 -15.24 -0.45
C ASN A 182 -2.61 -16.48 0.18
N THR A 183 -3.40 -17.36 0.79
CA THR A 183 -2.92 -18.50 1.58
C THR A 183 -2.01 -19.43 0.76
N PHE A 184 -2.29 -19.58 -0.53
CA PHE A 184 -1.49 -20.44 -1.42
C PHE A 184 -0.06 -19.99 -1.63
N THR A 185 0.15 -18.69 -1.73
CA THR A 185 1.48 -18.14 -2.01
C THR A 185 2.33 -18.06 -0.75
N GLN A 186 1.74 -18.34 0.41
CA GLN A 186 2.40 -18.30 1.71
C GLN A 186 2.72 -19.70 2.27
N ASN A 187 2.09 -20.74 1.74
CA ASN A 187 2.22 -22.12 2.24
C ASN A 187 2.75 -23.06 1.15
N PRO A 188 4.06 -23.10 0.92
CA PRO A 188 4.66 -23.95 -0.13
C PRO A 188 4.40 -25.44 0.09
N GLU A 189 4.13 -25.88 1.30
CA GLU A 189 3.77 -27.26 1.62
C GLU A 189 2.45 -27.71 0.96
N GLN A 190 1.64 -26.79 0.46
CA GLN A 190 0.41 -27.12 -0.26
C GLN A 190 0.65 -27.60 -1.70
N TYR A 191 1.86 -27.44 -2.22
CA TYR A 191 2.21 -27.82 -3.59
C TYR A 191 2.77 -29.25 -3.71
N THR A 192 2.43 -30.13 -2.79
CA THR A 192 2.77 -31.55 -2.86
C THR A 192 1.86 -32.29 -3.85
N GLU A 193 2.36 -33.35 -4.49
CA GLU A 193 1.62 -34.06 -5.56
C GLU A 193 0.28 -34.64 -5.09
N ASP A 194 0.23 -35.17 -3.88
CA ASP A 194 -0.98 -35.73 -3.26
C ASP A 194 -2.07 -34.70 -3.00
N ARG A 195 -1.72 -33.41 -3.00
CA ARG A 195 -2.64 -32.31 -2.78
C ARG A 195 -2.93 -31.46 -4.02
N TYR A 196 -2.41 -31.81 -5.15
CA TYR A 196 -2.55 -31.00 -6.37
C TYR A 196 -4.00 -30.72 -6.76
N LEU A 197 -4.90 -31.70 -6.59
CA LEU A 197 -6.33 -31.51 -6.90
C LEU A 197 -6.99 -30.51 -5.98
N ASP A 198 -6.70 -30.56 -4.67
CA ASP A 198 -7.26 -29.64 -3.68
C ASP A 198 -6.75 -28.23 -3.95
N VAL A 199 -5.44 -28.08 -4.15
CA VAL A 199 -4.81 -26.79 -4.49
C VAL A 199 -5.38 -26.22 -5.78
N LEU A 200 -5.57 -27.07 -6.82
CA LEU A 200 -6.15 -26.64 -8.09
C LEU A 200 -7.61 -26.19 -7.91
N GLY A 201 -8.38 -26.91 -7.13
CA GLY A 201 -9.76 -26.56 -6.80
C GLY A 201 -9.87 -25.19 -6.12
N GLU A 202 -9.00 -24.93 -5.15
CA GLU A 202 -8.98 -23.65 -4.47
C GLU A 202 -8.50 -22.50 -5.38
N PHE A 203 -7.48 -22.71 -6.23
CA PHE A 203 -7.10 -21.72 -7.23
C PHE A 203 -8.23 -21.44 -8.22
N ALA A 204 -8.94 -22.46 -8.65
CA ALA A 204 -10.09 -22.34 -9.53
C ALA A 204 -11.19 -21.52 -8.86
N TYR A 205 -11.49 -21.81 -7.61
CA TYR A 205 -12.48 -21.09 -6.81
C TYR A 205 -12.09 -19.62 -6.59
N MET A 206 -10.82 -19.34 -6.34
CA MET A 206 -10.31 -17.97 -6.15
C MET A 206 -10.24 -17.14 -7.45
N ARG A 207 -10.32 -17.79 -8.63
CA ARG A 207 -10.19 -17.13 -9.94
C ARG A 207 -11.49 -17.18 -10.75
N TRP A 208 -12.55 -16.84 -10.12
CA TRP A 208 -13.94 -16.93 -10.56
C TRP A 208 -14.34 -16.16 -11.82
N TYR A 209 -13.54 -15.25 -12.32
CA TYR A 209 -13.86 -14.47 -13.52
C TYR A 209 -13.48 -15.17 -14.81
N THR A 210 -13.08 -16.40 -14.72
CA THR A 210 -12.68 -17.22 -15.86
C THR A 210 -13.64 -18.36 -16.04
N SER A 211 -14.24 -18.44 -17.21
CA SER A 211 -15.16 -19.49 -17.59
C SER A 211 -14.54 -20.61 -18.41
N THR A 212 -13.24 -20.49 -18.78
CA THR A 212 -12.57 -21.48 -19.61
C THR A 212 -11.31 -22.01 -18.96
N PRO A 213 -11.00 -23.32 -19.11
CA PRO A 213 -9.81 -23.94 -18.53
C PRO A 213 -8.50 -23.22 -18.89
N SER A 214 -8.34 -22.85 -20.17
CA SER A 214 -7.15 -22.16 -20.64
C SER A 214 -6.94 -20.79 -20.02
N LYS A 215 -8.02 -20.03 -19.77
CA LYS A 215 -7.93 -18.73 -19.08
C LYS A 215 -7.60 -18.92 -17.62
N THR A 216 -8.22 -19.87 -16.94
CA THR A 216 -7.93 -20.21 -15.55
C THR A 216 -6.46 -20.61 -15.40
N PHE A 217 -5.96 -21.47 -16.25
CA PHE A 217 -4.56 -21.89 -16.23
C PHE A 217 -3.58 -20.69 -16.39
N LYS A 218 -3.87 -19.79 -17.33
CA LYS A 218 -3.05 -18.58 -17.52
C LYS A 218 -3.01 -17.71 -16.26
N GLN A 219 -4.13 -17.61 -15.55
CA GLN A 219 -4.20 -16.83 -14.33
C GLN A 219 -3.47 -17.49 -13.17
N ILE A 220 -3.64 -18.80 -12.97
CA ILE A 220 -2.89 -19.58 -11.98
C ILE A 220 -1.40 -19.42 -12.21
N LYS A 221 -0.93 -19.65 -13.45
CA LYS A 221 0.47 -19.48 -13.81
C LYS A 221 0.98 -18.06 -13.53
N ALA A 222 0.22 -17.05 -13.91
CA ALA A 222 0.60 -15.65 -13.68
C ALA A 222 0.70 -15.31 -12.19
N MET A 223 -0.19 -15.87 -11.36
CA MET A 223 -0.18 -15.67 -9.92
C MET A 223 1.04 -16.34 -9.28
N LEU A 224 1.30 -17.60 -9.58
CA LEU A 224 2.46 -18.34 -9.09
C LEU A 224 3.78 -17.67 -9.53
N TYR A 225 3.85 -17.21 -10.78
CA TYR A 225 5.04 -16.51 -11.26
C TYR A 225 5.27 -15.18 -10.56
N ARG A 226 4.18 -14.47 -10.17
CA ARG A 226 4.30 -13.25 -9.37
C ARG A 226 4.81 -13.57 -7.96
N SER A 227 4.26 -14.60 -7.33
CA SER A 227 4.68 -15.04 -5.99
C SER A 227 6.11 -15.57 -5.96
N GLY A 228 6.51 -16.32 -6.97
CA GLY A 228 7.88 -16.81 -7.12
C GLY A 228 8.87 -15.77 -7.65
N THR A 229 8.48 -14.49 -7.74
CA THR A 229 9.44 -13.44 -8.12
C THR A 229 10.19 -12.96 -6.89
N VAL A 230 11.47 -13.22 -6.84
CA VAL A 230 12.37 -12.79 -5.77
C VAL A 230 12.94 -11.42 -6.09
N TYR A 231 12.88 -10.53 -5.13
CA TYR A 231 13.40 -9.18 -5.24
C TYR A 231 14.54 -8.97 -4.25
N TYR A 232 15.52 -8.21 -4.64
CA TYR A 232 16.51 -7.65 -3.72
C TYR A 232 16.47 -6.13 -3.77
N SER A 233 16.85 -5.51 -2.66
CA SER A 233 16.91 -4.06 -2.57
C SER A 233 18.30 -3.59 -2.93
N ALA A 234 18.43 -2.88 -4.04
CA ALA A 234 19.66 -2.17 -4.38
C ALA A 234 19.56 -0.73 -3.88
N GLU A 235 20.57 -0.28 -3.14
CA GLU A 235 20.66 1.08 -2.67
C GLU A 235 20.88 2.01 -3.87
N LEU A 236 20.02 3.02 -4.01
CA LEU A 236 20.20 4.07 -4.99
C LEU A 236 20.71 5.32 -4.28
N PRO A 237 21.60 6.11 -4.90
CA PRO A 237 21.98 7.40 -4.38
C PRO A 237 20.72 8.26 -4.15
N ILE A 238 20.66 8.93 -2.99
CA ILE A 238 19.55 9.82 -2.67
C ILE A 238 19.51 10.93 -3.74
N GLY A 239 18.44 10.96 -4.53
CA GLY A 239 18.20 12.02 -5.51
C GLY A 239 18.38 11.65 -6.98
N GLU A 240 18.76 10.42 -7.33
CA GLU A 240 18.74 9.96 -8.73
C GLU A 240 17.47 9.17 -9.04
N THR A 241 16.55 9.79 -9.76
CA THR A 241 15.48 9.10 -10.49
C THR A 241 15.96 8.85 -11.91
N LYS A 242 16.21 7.59 -12.26
CA LYS A 242 16.29 7.16 -13.67
C LYS A 242 14.95 6.63 -14.12
#